data_18425d7e5f9b274e3d2331cae06e002a
#
_entry.id   18425d7e5f9b274e3d2331cae06e002a
#
_cell.length_a   1.000
_cell.length_b   1.000
_cell.length_c   1.000
_cell.angle_alpha   90.00
_cell.angle_beta   90.00
_cell.angle_gamma   90.00
#
_symmetry.space_group_name_H-M   'P 1'
#
loop_
_entity.id
_entity.type
_entity.pdbx_description
1 polymer ?
#
loop_
_entity_poly.entity_id
_entity_poly.type
_entity_poly.pdbx_seq_one_letter_code
_entity_poly.pdbx_strand_id
1 'polypeptide(L)'
;GHFDIDMIASNNKHIYVCESNTRNTGGTDIYKLVYGLYGEDFMSDVYVLNRNNYKFNNQESLNFKKIIDIIQPILYNKKSKEGVILSSASPLEYNQLLYTILGKNKKKAYDIQEQLYKLLEVFGERK
;
A
#
# COMPACT_ATOMS: atom_id res chain seq x y z
N GLY A 1 -14.95 1.18 18.84
CA GLY A 1 -14.84 2.05 17.68
C GLY A 1 -13.38 2.33 17.35
N HIS A 2 -13.11 2.79 16.14
CA HIS A 2 -11.77 3.21 15.73
C HIS A 2 -11.63 4.71 15.92
N PHE A 3 -10.47 5.15 16.39
CA PHE A 3 -10.08 6.55 16.36
C PHE A 3 -8.57 6.65 16.16
N ASP A 4 -8.13 7.69 15.48
CA ASP A 4 -6.72 7.99 15.25
C ASP A 4 -6.35 9.28 16.00
N ILE A 5 -5.10 9.36 16.41
CA ILE A 5 -4.51 10.55 17.00
C ILE A 5 -3.30 10.96 16.16
N ASP A 6 -3.34 12.16 15.60
CA ASP A 6 -2.21 12.75 14.92
C ASP A 6 -1.31 13.47 15.92
N MET A 7 -0.02 13.16 15.87
CA MET A 7 0.97 13.69 16.80
C MET A 7 2.18 14.26 16.06
N ILE A 8 2.73 15.34 16.61
CA ILE A 8 3.99 15.92 16.14
C ILE A 8 5.07 15.68 17.20
N ALA A 9 6.18 15.08 16.77
CA ALA A 9 7.38 14.97 17.58
C ALA A 9 8.30 16.16 17.31
N SER A 10 8.66 16.92 18.33
CA SER A 10 9.58 18.03 18.23
C SER A 10 11.05 17.60 18.41
N ASN A 11 11.99 18.44 17.98
CA ASN A 11 13.42 18.17 18.07
C ASN A 11 13.91 17.94 19.53
N ASN A 12 13.22 18.48 20.52
CA ASN A 12 13.50 18.28 21.94
C ASN A 12 12.79 17.07 22.56
N LYS A 13 12.31 16.12 21.72
CA LYS A 13 11.66 14.87 22.09
C LYS A 13 10.30 15.01 22.79
N HIS A 14 9.67 16.18 22.74
CA HIS A 14 8.28 16.33 23.17
C HIS A 14 7.33 15.86 22.06
N ILE A 15 6.24 15.21 22.47
CA ILE A 15 5.16 14.77 21.58
C ILE A 15 3.93 15.63 21.86
N TYR A 16 3.38 16.22 20.83
CA TYR A 16 2.18 17.05 20.88
C TYR A 16 1.06 16.36 20.12
N VAL A 17 -0.10 16.22 20.75
CA VAL A 17 -1.32 15.78 20.10
C VAL A 17 -1.88 16.97 19.29
N CYS A 18 -2.13 16.77 18.00
CA CYS A 18 -2.59 17.81 17.08
C CYS A 18 -4.05 17.63 16.69
N GLU A 19 -4.46 16.40 16.45
CA GLU A 19 -5.80 16.09 15.99
C GLU A 19 -6.26 14.73 16.51
N SER A 20 -7.56 14.59 16.76
CA SER A 20 -8.20 13.29 17.01
C SER A 20 -9.31 13.04 16.00
N ASN A 21 -9.26 11.90 15.32
CA ASN A 21 -10.24 11.50 14.32
C ASN A 21 -11.08 10.33 14.86
N THR A 22 -12.34 10.59 15.20
CA THR A 22 -13.28 9.58 15.74
C THR A 22 -14.10 8.90 14.64
N ARG A 23 -13.57 8.80 13.46
CA ARG A 23 -14.20 8.24 12.25
C ARG A 23 -13.27 7.20 11.61
N ASN A 24 -13.81 6.47 10.62
CA ASN A 24 -12.93 5.66 9.78
C ASN A 24 -11.97 6.57 9.00
N THR A 25 -10.70 6.19 8.98
CA THR A 25 -9.61 6.84 8.27
C THR A 25 -9.00 5.87 7.27
N GLY A 26 -8.07 6.33 6.45
CA GLY A 26 -7.34 5.45 5.53
C GLY A 26 -6.63 4.28 6.23
N GLY A 27 -6.17 4.48 7.46
CA GLY A 27 -5.60 3.42 8.30
C GLY A 27 -6.62 2.36 8.71
N THR A 28 -7.86 2.77 8.97
CA THR A 28 -8.96 1.85 9.34
C THR A 28 -9.29 0.86 8.24
N ASP A 29 -9.30 1.29 6.99
CA ASP A 29 -9.62 0.42 5.85
C ASP A 29 -8.51 -0.63 5.63
N ILE A 30 -7.25 -0.22 5.80
CA ILE A 30 -6.10 -1.14 5.74
C ILE A 30 -6.17 -2.14 6.90
N TYR A 31 -6.46 -1.67 8.12
CA TYR A 31 -6.63 -2.55 9.28
C TYR A 31 -7.70 -3.61 9.02
N LYS A 32 -8.89 -3.21 8.54
CA LYS A 32 -9.99 -4.14 8.22
C LYS A 32 -9.63 -5.13 7.14
N LEU A 33 -8.91 -4.68 6.09
CA LEU A 33 -8.41 -5.55 5.02
C LEU A 33 -7.48 -6.63 5.60
N VAL A 34 -6.47 -6.22 6.36
CA VAL A 34 -5.47 -7.16 6.91
C VAL A 34 -6.10 -8.09 7.95
N TYR A 35 -6.95 -7.56 8.82
CA TYR A 35 -7.72 -8.36 9.78
C TYR A 35 -8.57 -9.43 9.08
N GLY A 36 -9.26 -9.07 7.98
CA GLY A 36 -10.05 -10.00 7.19
C GLY A 36 -9.24 -11.10 6.49
N LEU A 37 -7.96 -10.84 6.18
CA LEU A 37 -7.09 -11.79 5.50
C LEU A 37 -6.29 -12.70 6.45
N TYR A 38 -5.94 -12.22 7.63
CA TYR A 38 -5.04 -12.89 8.57
C TYR A 38 -5.69 -13.26 9.92
N GLY A 39 -6.78 -12.59 10.32
CA GLY A 39 -7.40 -12.74 11.64
C GLY A 39 -6.85 -11.80 12.69
N GLU A 40 -7.15 -12.07 13.97
CA GLU A 40 -6.85 -11.17 15.09
C GLU A 40 -5.35 -10.96 15.35
N ASP A 41 -4.54 -11.99 15.15
CA ASP A 41 -3.10 -11.98 15.47
C ASP A 41 -2.21 -11.50 14.31
N PHE A 42 -2.80 -10.82 13.31
CA PHE A 42 -2.09 -10.42 12.09
C PHE A 42 -0.81 -9.61 12.34
N MET A 43 -0.71 -8.88 13.44
CA MET A 43 0.47 -8.06 13.76
C MET A 43 1.75 -8.88 13.92
N SER A 44 1.65 -10.16 14.28
CA SER A 44 2.77 -11.09 14.37
C SER A 44 3.12 -11.74 13.04
N ASP A 45 2.17 -11.81 12.12
CA ASP A 45 2.23 -12.67 10.94
C ASP A 45 2.55 -11.91 9.66
N VAL A 46 2.34 -10.60 9.63
CA VAL A 46 2.47 -9.82 8.42
C VAL A 46 3.05 -8.43 8.66
N TYR A 47 3.93 -8.02 7.75
CA TYR A 47 4.38 -6.64 7.64
C TYR A 47 3.60 -5.95 6.52
N VAL A 48 3.01 -4.80 6.85
CA VAL A 48 2.12 -4.03 5.96
C VAL A 48 2.83 -2.77 5.49
N LEU A 49 2.96 -2.60 4.18
CA LEU A 49 3.35 -1.33 3.54
C LEU A 49 2.15 -0.76 2.79
N ASN A 50 1.77 0.45 3.12
CA ASN A 50 0.72 1.17 2.39
C ASN A 50 1.26 2.43 1.74
N ARG A 51 0.82 2.72 0.51
CA ARG A 51 1.11 3.94 -0.23
C ARG A 51 -0.15 4.47 -0.90
N ASN A 52 -0.45 5.74 -0.63
CA ASN A 52 -1.67 6.39 -1.11
C ASN A 52 -1.45 7.27 -2.34
N ASN A 53 -0.20 7.51 -2.75
CA ASN A 53 0.12 8.48 -3.82
C ASN A 53 1.41 8.15 -4.56
N TYR A 54 1.68 6.87 -4.84
CA TYR A 54 2.82 6.53 -5.68
C TYR A 54 2.58 7.05 -7.11
N LYS A 55 3.42 7.98 -7.55
CA LYS A 55 3.40 8.52 -8.92
C LYS A 55 4.40 7.78 -9.78
N PHE A 56 3.99 7.40 -10.97
CA PHE A 56 4.87 6.80 -11.98
C PHE A 56 4.84 7.64 -13.26
N ASN A 57 6.00 7.73 -13.91
CA ASN A 57 6.11 8.43 -15.18
C ASN A 57 5.68 7.49 -16.29
N ASN A 58 4.50 7.73 -16.84
CA ASN A 58 4.09 7.06 -18.06
C ASN A 58 3.50 8.09 -19.03
N GLN A 59 3.89 8.00 -20.32
CA GLN A 59 3.36 8.87 -21.38
C GLN A 59 1.99 8.41 -21.86
N GLU A 60 1.63 7.13 -21.61
CA GLU A 60 0.33 6.57 -21.94
C GLU A 60 -0.52 6.43 -20.67
N SER A 61 -1.79 6.78 -20.75
CA SER A 61 -2.73 6.51 -19.67
C SER A 61 -2.85 5.00 -19.45
N LEU A 62 -2.47 4.53 -18.28
CA LEU A 62 -2.63 3.14 -17.88
C LEU A 62 -4.05 2.94 -17.35
N ASN A 63 -4.80 2.05 -17.98
CA ASN A 63 -6.05 1.60 -17.40
C ASN A 63 -5.83 0.47 -16.38
N PHE A 64 -6.84 0.20 -15.56
CA PHE A 64 -6.77 -0.79 -14.50
C PHE A 64 -6.34 -2.18 -15.01
N LYS A 65 -6.86 -2.61 -16.16
CA LYS A 65 -6.52 -3.91 -16.74
C LYS A 65 -5.03 -4.01 -17.07
N LYS A 66 -4.47 -3.00 -17.73
CA LYS A 66 -3.03 -2.95 -18.05
C LYS A 66 -2.17 -3.03 -16.79
N ILE A 67 -2.54 -2.31 -15.72
CA ILE A 67 -1.82 -2.37 -14.44
C ILE A 67 -1.85 -3.77 -13.85
N ILE A 68 -3.03 -4.40 -13.78
CA ILE A 68 -3.17 -5.77 -13.28
C ILE A 68 -2.31 -6.75 -14.09
N ASP A 69 -2.30 -6.64 -15.42
CA ASP A 69 -1.50 -7.51 -16.29
C ASP A 69 0.01 -7.33 -16.03
N ILE A 70 0.47 -6.09 -15.79
CA ILE A 70 1.86 -5.78 -15.47
C ILE A 70 2.29 -6.36 -14.12
N ILE A 71 1.48 -6.17 -13.08
CA ILE A 71 1.84 -6.56 -11.72
C ILE A 71 1.37 -7.97 -11.34
N GLN A 72 0.76 -8.70 -12.28
CA GLN A 72 0.23 -10.04 -12.08
C GLN A 72 1.18 -10.98 -11.31
N PRO A 73 2.51 -11.00 -11.58
CA PRO A 73 3.43 -11.89 -10.89
C PRO A 73 3.60 -11.61 -9.39
N ILE A 74 3.25 -10.40 -8.95
CA ILE A 74 3.41 -9.95 -7.56
C ILE A 74 2.09 -9.58 -6.88
N LEU A 75 0.96 -9.84 -7.52
CA LEU A 75 -0.34 -9.68 -6.89
C LEU A 75 -0.47 -10.59 -5.65
N TYR A 76 -1.27 -10.13 -4.69
CA TYR A 76 -1.55 -10.90 -3.48
C TYR A 76 -1.99 -12.33 -3.79
N ASN A 77 -1.29 -13.28 -3.23
CA ASN A 77 -1.57 -14.70 -3.40
C ASN A 77 -2.08 -15.29 -2.07
N LYS A 78 -3.26 -15.88 -2.09
CA LYS A 78 -3.91 -16.47 -0.91
C LYS A 78 -3.12 -17.61 -0.26
N LYS A 79 -2.29 -18.34 -1.02
CA LYS A 79 -1.50 -19.46 -0.49
C LYS A 79 -0.27 -18.98 0.25
N SER A 80 0.49 -18.04 -0.35
CA SER A 80 1.67 -17.45 0.31
C SER A 80 1.29 -16.36 1.31
N LYS A 81 0.07 -15.83 1.21
CA LYS A 81 -0.42 -14.67 1.97
C LYS A 81 0.46 -13.42 1.80
N GLU A 82 1.11 -13.27 0.64
CA GLU A 82 2.00 -12.16 0.35
C GLU A 82 1.65 -11.53 -1.00
N GLY A 83 2.05 -10.28 -1.23
CA GLY A 83 1.93 -9.60 -2.50
C GLY A 83 1.30 -8.22 -2.43
N VAL A 84 0.98 -7.68 -3.62
CA VAL A 84 0.39 -6.35 -3.81
C VAL A 84 -1.12 -6.44 -3.91
N ILE A 85 -1.80 -5.56 -3.20
CA ILE A 85 -3.25 -5.32 -3.32
C ILE A 85 -3.43 -3.87 -3.77
N LEU A 86 -4.16 -3.64 -4.86
CA LEU A 86 -4.52 -2.30 -5.29
C LEU A 86 -5.70 -1.80 -4.45
N SER A 87 -5.51 -0.65 -3.81
CA SER A 87 -6.52 -0.07 -2.91
C SER A 87 -7.58 0.74 -3.65
N SER A 88 -7.23 1.32 -4.81
CA SER A 88 -8.15 2.07 -5.67
C SER A 88 -7.64 2.15 -7.11
N ALA A 89 -8.58 2.19 -8.06
CA ALA A 89 -8.29 2.39 -9.48
C ALA A 89 -8.43 3.87 -9.92
N SER A 90 -9.17 4.70 -9.18
CA SER A 90 -9.45 6.09 -9.56
C SER A 90 -8.20 6.95 -9.82
N PRO A 91 -7.11 6.86 -9.03
CA PRO A 91 -5.92 7.67 -9.25
C PRO A 91 -5.10 7.31 -10.49
N LEU A 92 -5.40 6.21 -11.17
CA LEU A 92 -4.68 5.80 -12.39
C LEU A 92 -4.80 6.84 -13.51
N GLU A 93 -5.90 7.59 -13.57
CA GLU A 93 -6.10 8.71 -14.50
C GLU A 93 -5.04 9.81 -14.34
N TYR A 94 -4.43 9.91 -13.16
CA TYR A 94 -3.39 10.88 -12.83
C TYR A 94 -1.99 10.25 -12.73
N ASN A 95 -1.81 9.04 -13.31
CA ASN A 95 -0.59 8.25 -13.17
C ASN A 95 -0.19 8.03 -11.70
N GLN A 96 -1.18 7.79 -10.86
CA GLN A 96 -1.00 7.49 -9.45
C GLN A 96 -1.52 6.09 -9.13
N LEU A 97 -0.84 5.43 -8.21
CA LEU A 97 -1.22 4.12 -7.72
C LEU A 97 -1.39 4.15 -6.19
N LEU A 98 -2.52 3.64 -5.74
CA LEU A 98 -2.77 3.35 -4.34
C LEU A 98 -2.65 1.86 -4.13
N TYR A 99 -1.74 1.44 -3.25
CA TYR A 99 -1.50 0.02 -3.01
C TYR A 99 -1.15 -0.28 -1.56
N THR A 100 -1.44 -1.50 -1.18
CA THR A 100 -1.00 -2.13 0.07
C THR A 100 -0.17 -3.37 -0.28
N ILE A 101 1.00 -3.50 0.32
CA ILE A 101 1.86 -4.69 0.20
C ILE A 101 1.82 -5.45 1.51
N LEU A 102 1.60 -6.74 1.42
CA LEU A 102 1.65 -7.68 2.53
C LEU A 102 2.86 -8.60 2.33
N GLY A 103 3.72 -8.66 3.34
CA GLY A 103 4.89 -9.54 3.33
C GLY A 103 5.11 -10.15 4.72
N LYS A 104 5.61 -11.38 4.79
CA LYS A 104 5.87 -12.09 6.06
C LYS A 104 6.82 -11.36 7.02
N ASN A 105 7.57 -10.39 6.54
CA ASN A 105 8.44 -9.52 7.33
C ASN A 105 8.75 -8.24 6.53
N LYS A 106 9.40 -7.28 7.20
CA LYS A 106 9.80 -5.99 6.63
C LYS A 106 10.60 -6.14 5.34
N LYS A 107 11.63 -7.00 5.34
CA LYS A 107 12.48 -7.22 4.16
C LYS A 107 11.66 -7.68 2.97
N LYS A 108 10.83 -8.70 3.16
CA LYS A 108 10.00 -9.25 2.07
C LYS A 108 9.02 -8.23 1.50
N ALA A 109 8.40 -7.41 2.35
CA ALA A 109 7.51 -6.35 1.89
C ALA A 109 8.25 -5.30 1.02
N TYR A 110 9.46 -4.91 1.41
CA TYR A 110 10.29 -4.01 0.61
C TYR A 110 10.79 -4.66 -0.69
N ASP A 111 11.16 -5.95 -0.68
CA ASP A 111 11.53 -6.69 -1.89
C ASP A 111 10.38 -6.72 -2.91
N ILE A 112 9.13 -6.89 -2.44
CA ILE A 112 7.93 -6.82 -3.29
C ILE A 112 7.72 -5.40 -3.82
N GLN A 113 7.95 -4.37 -3.00
CA GLN A 113 7.84 -2.97 -3.43
C GLN A 113 8.85 -2.63 -4.52
N GLU A 114 10.09 -3.07 -4.40
CA GLU A 114 11.10 -2.89 -5.44
C GLU A 114 10.72 -3.58 -6.76
N GLN A 115 10.17 -4.80 -6.66
CA GLN A 115 9.65 -5.49 -7.85
C GLN A 115 8.51 -4.72 -8.51
N LEU A 116 7.59 -4.16 -7.71
CA LEU A 116 6.51 -3.31 -8.21
C LEU A 116 7.06 -2.12 -9.00
N TYR A 117 8.04 -1.43 -8.45
CA TYR A 117 8.65 -0.26 -9.09
C TYR A 117 9.34 -0.64 -10.41
N LYS A 118 10.14 -1.70 -10.42
CA LYS A 118 10.80 -2.19 -11.63
C LYS A 118 9.80 -2.56 -12.73
N LEU A 119 8.69 -3.21 -12.37
CA LEU A 119 7.66 -3.57 -13.36
C LEU A 119 6.99 -2.32 -13.96
N LEU A 120 6.74 -1.30 -13.15
CA LEU A 120 6.13 -0.06 -13.61
C LEU A 120 7.11 0.81 -14.44
N GLU A 121 8.39 0.88 -14.05
CA GLU A 121 9.45 1.59 -14.78
C GLU A 121 9.70 0.99 -16.17
N VAL A 122 9.89 -0.33 -16.26
CA VAL A 122 10.11 -1.03 -17.54
C VAL A 122 8.95 -0.79 -18.51
N PHE A 123 7.74 -0.59 -18.01
CA PHE A 123 6.58 -0.32 -18.85
C PHE A 123 6.57 1.14 -19.36
N GLY A 124 7.05 2.09 -18.56
CA GLY A 124 7.19 3.50 -18.95
C GLY A 124 8.30 3.76 -19.99
N GLU A 125 9.30 2.89 -20.08
CA GLU A 125 10.44 3.03 -21.00
C GLU A 125 10.22 2.34 -22.38
N ARG A 126 9.21 1.49 -22.51
CA ARG A 126 8.88 0.87 -23.78
C ARG A 126 8.16 1.85 -24.70
N LYS A 127 8.93 2.56 -25.51
CA LYS A 127 8.46 3.28 -26.70
C LYS A 127 8.39 2.34 -27.90
#